data_3ff295526c99589df3a3742757bb264a
#
_entry.id   3ff295526c99589df3a3742757bb264a
#
_cell.length_a   1.000
_cell.length_b   1.000
_cell.length_c   1.000
_cell.angle_alpha   90.00
_cell.angle_beta   90.00
_cell.angle_gamma   90.00
#
_symmetry.space_group_name_H-M   'P 1'
#
loop_
_entity.id
_entity.type
_entity.pdbx_description
1 polymer ?
#
loop_
_entity_poly.entity_id
_entity_poly.type
_entity_poly.pdbx_seq_one_letter_code
_entity_poly.pdbx_strand_id
1 'polypeptide(L)'
;MSTYDRRKYVWKLIYSHILGYDADFGHDVAVSLINCFNLKEKVTGYIAIGIMLNERSDPNIFVNCIETMKQDLTCGNEVREALAMSTLGNMGTPSLARELAPAIIHKSLQQTKACPLYVRKKACMCLLSFLKRQKQIFDEPVWIEGF
;
A
#
# COMPACT_ATOMS: atom_id res chain seq x y z
N MET A 1 22.69 10.35 -2.45
CA MET A 1 21.73 10.48 -3.56
C MET A 1 20.64 11.46 -3.14
N SER A 2 20.40 12.50 -3.94
CA SER A 2 19.34 13.48 -3.62
C SER A 2 17.95 12.81 -3.74
N THR A 3 16.91 13.41 -3.12
CA THR A 3 15.54 12.90 -3.25
C THR A 3 15.06 12.90 -4.70
N TYR A 4 15.49 13.88 -5.47
CA TYR A 4 15.24 13.96 -6.90
C TYR A 4 15.86 12.78 -7.66
N ASP A 5 17.12 12.46 -7.38
CA ASP A 5 17.84 11.37 -8.04
C ASP A 5 17.23 10.01 -7.67
N ARG A 6 16.84 9.80 -6.41
CA ARG A 6 16.14 8.59 -5.97
C ARG A 6 14.84 8.40 -6.73
N ARG A 7 14.03 9.46 -6.88
CA ARG A 7 12.79 9.40 -7.64
C ARG A 7 13.04 9.07 -9.11
N LYS A 8 14.02 9.71 -9.73
CA LYS A 8 14.41 9.44 -11.13
C LYS A 8 14.91 8.00 -11.31
N TYR A 9 15.67 7.50 -10.35
CA TYR A 9 16.15 6.12 -10.34
C TYR A 9 14.99 5.12 -10.26
N VAL A 10 14.05 5.33 -9.35
CA VAL A 10 12.88 4.47 -9.18
C VAL A 10 11.99 4.48 -10.44
N TRP A 11 11.79 5.62 -11.08
CA TRP A 11 11.06 5.67 -12.36
C TRP A 11 11.75 4.85 -13.46
N LYS A 12 13.08 4.85 -13.52
CA LYS A 12 13.81 3.99 -14.47
C LYS A 12 13.62 2.50 -14.15
N LEU A 13 13.61 2.12 -12.87
CA LEU A 13 13.33 0.74 -12.45
C LEU A 13 11.92 0.30 -12.85
N ILE A 14 10.91 1.13 -12.58
CA ILE A 14 9.53 0.86 -13.00
C ILE A 14 9.46 0.66 -14.52
N TYR A 15 10.11 1.53 -15.27
CA TYR A 15 10.15 1.44 -16.74
C TYR A 15 10.80 0.14 -17.21
N SER A 16 11.94 -0.24 -16.64
CA SER A 16 12.62 -1.51 -16.95
C SER A 16 11.74 -2.71 -16.63
N HIS A 17 11.06 -2.68 -15.49
CA HIS A 17 10.14 -3.76 -15.09
C HIS A 17 8.95 -3.89 -16.07
N ILE A 18 8.36 -2.76 -16.51
CA ILE A 18 7.27 -2.76 -17.51
C ILE A 18 7.74 -3.31 -18.85
N LEU A 19 9.00 -3.10 -19.22
CA LEU A 19 9.62 -3.69 -20.42
C LEU A 19 9.91 -5.20 -20.28
N GLY A 20 9.67 -5.80 -19.12
CA GLY A 20 9.87 -7.22 -18.86
C GLY A 20 11.26 -7.60 -18.38
N TYR A 21 12.08 -6.62 -17.98
CA TYR A 21 13.37 -6.91 -17.33
C TYR A 21 13.14 -7.16 -15.84
N ASP A 22 13.58 -8.30 -15.35
CA ASP A 22 13.61 -8.59 -13.91
C ASP A 22 14.65 -7.70 -13.22
N ALA A 23 14.18 -6.78 -12.41
CA ALA A 23 15.00 -5.92 -11.59
C ALA A 23 14.85 -6.32 -10.12
N ASP A 24 15.66 -7.29 -9.67
CA ASP A 24 15.66 -7.74 -8.27
C ASP A 24 16.41 -6.77 -7.32
N PHE A 25 16.62 -5.55 -7.75
CA PHE A 25 17.37 -4.52 -7.02
C PHE A 25 16.59 -3.22 -6.94
N GLY A 26 16.95 -2.37 -5.98
CA GLY A 26 16.36 -1.02 -5.85
C GLY A 26 15.03 -0.95 -5.12
N HIS A 27 14.53 -2.07 -4.57
CA HIS A 27 13.32 -2.08 -3.74
C HIS A 27 13.49 -1.24 -2.47
N ASP A 28 14.70 -1.25 -1.88
CA ASP A 28 15.08 -0.43 -0.73
C ASP A 28 14.95 1.06 -1.02
N VAL A 29 15.32 1.49 -2.22
CA VAL A 29 15.17 2.89 -2.66
C VAL A 29 13.69 3.24 -2.80
N ALA A 30 12.87 2.36 -3.35
CA ALA A 30 11.43 2.56 -3.46
C ALA A 30 10.77 2.69 -2.07
N VAL A 31 11.15 1.83 -1.12
CA VAL A 31 10.69 1.92 0.28
C VAL A 31 11.16 3.20 0.95
N SER A 32 12.39 3.66 0.67
CA SER A 32 12.87 4.94 1.19
C SER A 32 12.02 6.13 0.74
N LEU A 33 11.42 6.05 -0.46
CA LEU A 33 10.54 7.10 -0.98
C LEU A 33 9.17 7.13 -0.30
N ILE A 34 8.60 6.00 0.10
CA ILE A 34 7.33 6.00 0.84
C ILE A 34 7.47 6.59 2.24
N ASN A 35 8.68 6.58 2.80
CA ASN A 35 9.00 7.19 4.09
C ASN A 35 9.22 8.71 3.99
N CYS A 36 9.28 9.28 2.79
CA CYS A 36 9.43 10.73 2.61
C CYS A 36 8.16 11.49 3.00
N PHE A 37 8.32 12.69 3.54
CA PHE A 37 7.20 13.59 3.84
C PHE A 37 6.56 14.18 2.59
N ASN A 38 7.35 14.39 1.55
CA ASN A 38 6.88 15.01 0.31
C ASN A 38 5.99 14.04 -0.46
N LEU A 39 4.79 14.48 -0.80
CA LEU A 39 3.78 13.68 -1.48
C LEU A 39 4.25 13.15 -2.84
N LYS A 40 5.03 13.93 -3.59
CA LYS A 40 5.51 13.52 -4.92
C LYS A 40 6.45 12.30 -4.86
N GLU A 41 7.33 12.26 -3.86
CA GLU A 41 8.22 11.13 -3.61
C GLU A 41 7.43 9.93 -3.10
N LYS A 42 6.54 10.17 -2.16
CA LYS A 42 5.67 9.14 -1.60
C LYS A 42 4.82 8.46 -2.67
N VAL A 43 4.21 9.22 -3.56
CA VAL A 43 3.44 8.68 -4.71
C VAL A 43 4.30 7.79 -5.60
N THR A 44 5.51 8.25 -5.95
CA THR A 44 6.44 7.45 -6.76
C THR A 44 6.82 6.14 -6.07
N GLY A 45 7.12 6.20 -4.77
CA GLY A 45 7.41 5.02 -3.96
C GLY A 45 6.26 4.03 -3.93
N TYR A 46 5.03 4.49 -3.68
CA TYR A 46 3.85 3.63 -3.67
C TYR A 46 3.54 2.99 -5.02
N ILE A 47 3.72 3.71 -6.12
CA ILE A 47 3.58 3.15 -7.47
C ILE A 47 4.61 2.04 -7.70
N ALA A 48 5.88 2.29 -7.34
CA ALA A 48 6.95 1.31 -7.48
C ALA A 48 6.68 0.04 -6.69
N ILE A 49 6.30 0.19 -5.42
CA ILE A 49 5.96 -0.93 -4.54
C ILE A 49 4.78 -1.73 -5.08
N GLY A 50 3.73 -1.05 -5.53
CA GLY A 50 2.55 -1.71 -6.09
C GLY A 50 2.81 -2.52 -7.36
N ILE A 51 3.87 -2.21 -8.10
CA ILE A 51 4.26 -2.89 -9.34
C ILE A 51 5.33 -3.95 -9.09
N MET A 52 6.34 -3.63 -8.28
CA MET A 52 7.58 -4.42 -8.16
C MET A 52 7.59 -5.36 -6.95
N LEU A 53 6.90 -5.01 -5.87
CA LEU A 53 6.93 -5.81 -4.65
C LEU A 53 6.01 -7.03 -4.79
N ASN A 54 6.57 -8.21 -4.54
CA ASN A 54 5.86 -9.48 -4.55
C ASN A 54 6.28 -10.33 -3.34
N GLU A 55 5.67 -11.51 -3.18
CA GLU A 55 5.96 -12.41 -2.05
C GLU A 55 7.40 -12.97 -2.05
N ARG A 56 8.13 -12.84 -3.15
CA ARG A 56 9.53 -13.26 -3.27
C ARG A 56 10.52 -12.16 -2.89
N SER A 57 10.03 -10.94 -2.63
CA SER A 57 10.86 -9.82 -2.20
C SER A 57 11.45 -10.05 -0.82
N ASP A 58 12.55 -9.36 -0.50
CA ASP A 58 13.21 -9.44 0.80
C ASP A 58 12.21 -9.22 1.96
N PRO A 59 12.13 -10.14 2.93
CA PRO A 59 11.23 -10.03 4.07
C PRO A 59 11.38 -8.72 4.86
N ASN A 60 12.59 -8.19 4.99
CA ASN A 60 12.85 -6.93 5.70
C ASN A 60 12.24 -5.74 4.97
N ILE A 61 12.32 -5.73 3.64
CA ILE A 61 11.70 -4.69 2.81
C ILE A 61 10.18 -4.75 2.96
N PHE A 62 9.64 -5.95 3.00
CA PHE A 62 8.21 -6.19 3.15
C PHE A 62 7.69 -5.69 4.51
N VAL A 63 8.39 -5.98 5.60
CA VAL A 63 8.05 -5.51 6.96
C VAL A 63 8.08 -3.98 7.03
N ASN A 64 9.11 -3.34 6.48
CA ASN A 64 9.21 -1.88 6.44
C ASN A 64 8.06 -1.24 5.66
N CYS A 65 7.64 -1.86 4.57
CA CYS A 65 6.46 -1.44 3.82
C CYS A 65 5.19 -1.49 4.66
N ILE A 66 4.96 -2.60 5.37
CA ILE A 66 3.79 -2.79 6.23
C ILE A 66 3.73 -1.69 7.30
N GLU A 67 4.84 -1.44 7.98
CA GLU A 67 4.91 -0.42 9.04
C GLU A 67 4.59 0.98 8.51
N THR A 68 5.17 1.34 7.36
CA THR A 68 4.91 2.64 6.74
C THR A 68 3.46 2.77 6.27
N MET A 69 2.90 1.71 5.69
CA MET A 69 1.50 1.69 5.28
C MET A 69 0.55 1.81 6.48
N LYS A 70 0.84 1.15 7.60
CA LYS A 70 0.08 1.31 8.86
C LYS A 70 0.08 2.75 9.34
N GLN A 71 1.26 3.39 9.34
CA GLN A 71 1.39 4.79 9.73
C GLN A 71 0.59 5.70 8.79
N ASP A 72 0.68 5.50 7.48
CA ASP A 72 -0.07 6.31 6.52
C ASP A 72 -1.59 6.10 6.60
N LEU A 73 -2.05 4.89 6.91
CA LEU A 73 -3.48 4.60 7.12
C LEU A 73 -4.07 5.28 8.37
N THR A 74 -3.23 5.62 9.34
CA THR A 74 -3.66 6.22 10.62
C THR A 74 -3.25 7.68 10.77
N CYS A 75 -2.63 8.29 9.77
CA CYS A 75 -2.05 9.63 9.88
C CYS A 75 -3.06 10.79 9.86
N GLY A 76 -4.33 10.53 9.56
CA GLY A 76 -5.37 11.56 9.45
C GLY A 76 -5.28 12.44 8.19
N ASN A 77 -4.38 12.12 7.26
CA ASN A 77 -4.26 12.82 5.98
C ASN A 77 -4.96 12.01 4.88
N GLU A 78 -6.05 12.54 4.34
CA GLU A 78 -6.89 11.89 3.34
C GLU A 78 -6.11 11.37 2.12
N VAL A 79 -5.13 12.15 1.65
CA VAL A 79 -4.37 11.82 0.45
C VAL A 79 -3.43 10.64 0.72
N ARG A 80 -2.77 10.62 1.86
CA ARG A 80 -1.87 9.52 2.25
C ARG A 80 -2.64 8.25 2.52
N GLU A 81 -3.75 8.35 3.24
CA GLU A 81 -4.64 7.20 3.52
C GLU A 81 -5.18 6.60 2.22
N ALA A 82 -5.68 7.44 1.31
CA ALA A 82 -6.20 7.00 0.01
C ALA A 82 -5.12 6.36 -0.87
N LEU A 83 -3.90 6.91 -0.84
CA LEU A 83 -2.77 6.39 -1.59
C LEU A 83 -2.34 5.01 -1.09
N ALA A 84 -2.20 4.84 0.22
CA ALA A 84 -1.89 3.55 0.83
C ALA A 84 -2.95 2.49 0.50
N MET A 85 -4.24 2.82 0.64
CA MET A 85 -5.34 1.91 0.31
C MET A 85 -5.39 1.54 -1.17
N SER A 86 -5.13 2.48 -2.07
CA SER A 86 -5.09 2.22 -3.51
C SER A 86 -3.96 1.26 -3.86
N THR A 87 -2.79 1.44 -3.29
CA THR A 87 -1.64 0.56 -3.50
C THR A 87 -1.90 -0.84 -2.95
N LEU A 88 -2.43 -0.95 -1.74
CA LEU A 88 -2.81 -2.23 -1.13
C LEU A 88 -3.82 -3.00 -1.97
N GLY A 89 -4.84 -2.31 -2.49
CA GLY A 89 -5.83 -2.91 -3.39
C GLY A 89 -5.22 -3.47 -4.68
N ASN A 90 -4.11 -2.90 -5.15
CA ASN A 90 -3.41 -3.34 -6.35
C ASN A 90 -2.39 -4.45 -6.09
N MET A 91 -1.70 -4.45 -4.95
CA MET A 91 -0.64 -5.41 -4.64
C MET A 91 -1.15 -6.84 -4.52
N GLY A 92 -2.28 -7.05 -3.89
CA GLY A 92 -2.94 -8.35 -3.80
C GLY A 92 -2.17 -9.44 -3.05
N THR A 93 -1.15 -9.09 -2.25
CA THR A 93 -0.40 -10.04 -1.44
C THR A 93 -1.22 -10.47 -0.21
N PRO A 94 -1.38 -11.81 0.04
CA PRO A 94 -2.19 -12.31 1.14
C PRO A 94 -1.74 -11.80 2.51
N SER A 95 -0.44 -11.74 2.73
CA SER A 95 0.16 -11.33 4.00
C SER A 95 -0.16 -9.88 4.34
N LEU A 96 0.00 -8.95 3.38
CA LEU A 96 -0.37 -7.54 3.54
C LEU A 96 -1.86 -7.35 3.79
N ALA A 97 -2.68 -8.08 3.04
CA ALA A 97 -4.12 -8.01 3.18
C ALA A 97 -4.54 -8.43 4.60
N ARG A 98 -4.07 -9.57 5.10
CA ARG A 98 -4.38 -10.04 6.47
C ARG A 98 -4.00 -9.02 7.54
N GLU A 99 -2.81 -8.44 7.42
CA GLU A 99 -2.28 -7.55 8.44
C GLU A 99 -2.98 -6.19 8.46
N LEU A 100 -3.36 -5.66 7.30
CA LEU A 100 -3.87 -4.31 7.15
C LEU A 100 -5.40 -4.22 7.01
N ALA A 101 -6.06 -5.31 6.67
CA ALA A 101 -7.50 -5.31 6.47
C ALA A 101 -8.31 -4.88 7.71
N PRO A 102 -7.95 -5.21 8.98
CA PRO A 102 -8.67 -4.70 10.15
C PRO A 102 -8.71 -3.17 10.21
N ALA A 103 -7.58 -2.52 9.93
CA ALA A 103 -7.50 -1.06 9.90
C ALA A 103 -8.36 -0.45 8.79
N ILE A 104 -8.41 -1.11 7.63
CA ILE A 104 -9.19 -0.67 6.48
C ILE A 104 -10.69 -0.84 6.73
N ILE A 105 -11.10 -1.94 7.36
CA ILE A 105 -12.49 -2.17 7.77
C ILE A 105 -12.93 -1.08 8.74
N HIS A 106 -12.13 -0.82 9.77
CA HIS A 106 -12.42 0.26 10.71
C HIS A 106 -12.63 1.61 10.01
N LYS A 107 -11.77 1.94 9.04
CA LYS A 107 -11.91 3.16 8.23
C LYS A 107 -13.18 3.17 7.37
N SER A 108 -13.58 2.05 6.79
CA SER A 108 -14.78 1.96 5.96
C SER A 108 -16.08 2.19 6.76
N LEU A 109 -16.09 1.76 8.02
CA LEU A 109 -17.24 1.86 8.93
C LEU A 109 -17.31 3.20 9.68
N GLN A 110 -16.21 3.95 9.75
CA GLN A 110 -16.15 5.22 10.46
C GLN A 110 -17.06 6.27 9.81
N GLN A 111 -18.14 6.67 10.51
CA GLN A 111 -19.07 7.71 10.05
C GLN A 111 -18.82 9.06 10.75
N THR A 112 -17.59 9.38 11.06
CA THR A 112 -17.22 10.62 11.74
C THR A 112 -16.66 11.66 10.77
N LYS A 113 -16.70 12.93 11.18
CA LYS A 113 -16.03 14.02 10.43
C LYS A 113 -14.51 13.79 10.24
N ALA A 114 -13.92 12.96 11.10
CA ALA A 114 -12.51 12.60 11.03
C ALA A 114 -12.19 11.60 9.88
N CYS A 115 -13.21 10.98 9.28
CA CYS A 115 -13.02 10.06 8.15
C CYS A 115 -13.90 10.51 6.98
N PRO A 116 -13.35 11.30 6.04
CA PRO A 116 -14.08 11.83 4.90
C PRO A 116 -14.66 10.73 4.02
N LEU A 117 -15.74 11.04 3.33
CA LEU A 117 -16.42 10.11 2.42
C LEU A 117 -15.48 9.53 1.35
N TYR A 118 -14.53 10.33 0.89
CA TYR A 118 -13.53 9.90 -0.10
C TYR A 118 -12.66 8.74 0.43
N VAL A 119 -12.16 8.86 1.66
CA VAL A 119 -11.36 7.82 2.33
C VAL A 119 -12.18 6.55 2.53
N ARG A 120 -13.43 6.68 2.97
CA ARG A 120 -14.36 5.55 3.15
C ARG A 120 -14.62 4.81 1.84
N LYS A 121 -14.85 5.53 0.75
CA LYS A 121 -14.99 4.92 -0.60
C LYS A 121 -13.75 4.16 -1.01
N LYS A 122 -12.56 4.72 -0.77
CA LYS A 122 -11.28 4.04 -1.05
C LYS A 122 -11.09 2.79 -0.20
N ALA A 123 -11.47 2.84 1.08
CA ALA A 123 -11.44 1.68 1.96
C ALA A 123 -12.34 0.54 1.44
N CYS A 124 -13.59 0.86 1.07
CA CYS A 124 -14.51 -0.11 0.50
C CYS A 124 -13.98 -0.74 -0.80
N MET A 125 -13.39 0.06 -1.68
CA MET A 125 -12.78 -0.42 -2.93
C MET A 125 -11.58 -1.33 -2.67
N CYS A 126 -10.75 -1.01 -1.68
CA CYS A 126 -9.63 -1.84 -1.25
C CYS A 126 -10.10 -3.20 -0.72
N LEU A 127 -11.11 -3.20 0.16
CA LEU A 127 -11.72 -4.43 0.69
C LEU A 127 -12.34 -5.28 -0.42
N LEU A 128 -13.02 -4.65 -1.38
CA LEU A 128 -13.56 -5.36 -2.54
C LEU A 128 -12.46 -6.02 -3.37
N SER A 129 -11.33 -5.36 -3.55
CA SER A 129 -10.17 -5.93 -4.24
C SER A 129 -9.60 -7.13 -3.50
N PHE A 130 -9.51 -7.08 -2.17
CA PHE A 130 -9.09 -8.21 -1.34
C PHE A 130 -10.05 -9.37 -1.47
N LEU A 131 -11.35 -9.12 -1.39
CA LEU A 131 -12.39 -10.13 -1.49
C LEU A 131 -12.38 -10.86 -2.84
N LYS A 132 -12.18 -10.13 -3.91
CA LYS A 132 -12.09 -10.71 -5.26
C LYS A 132 -10.87 -11.61 -5.45
N ARG A 133 -9.75 -11.25 -4.83
CA ARG A 133 -8.48 -11.98 -4.99
C ARG A 133 -8.32 -13.13 -4.01
N GLN A 134 -8.87 -12.99 -2.81
CA GLN A 134 -8.63 -13.89 -1.69
C GLN A 134 -9.89 -14.08 -0.85
N LYS A 135 -10.84 -14.82 -1.37
CA LYS A 135 -12.10 -15.15 -0.67
C LYS A 135 -11.86 -15.73 0.73
N GLN A 136 -10.79 -16.53 0.89
CA GLN A 136 -10.46 -17.22 2.14
C GLN A 136 -10.06 -16.30 3.30
N ILE A 137 -9.64 -15.05 3.03
CA ILE A 137 -9.27 -14.10 4.09
C ILE A 137 -10.49 -13.72 4.94
N PHE A 138 -11.69 -13.73 4.36
CA PHE A 138 -12.93 -13.31 5.01
C PHE A 138 -13.69 -14.46 5.69
N ASP A 139 -13.21 -15.68 5.55
CA ASP A 139 -13.79 -16.85 6.23
C ASP A 139 -13.37 -16.97 7.71
N GLU A 140 -12.46 -16.10 8.18
CA GLU A 140 -12.08 -16.06 9.59
C GLU A 140 -13.12 -15.26 10.42
N PRO A 141 -13.58 -15.82 11.59
CA PRO A 141 -14.64 -15.19 12.41
C PRO A 141 -14.35 -13.75 12.86
N VAL A 142 -13.08 -13.40 12.96
CA VAL A 142 -12.61 -12.05 13.36
C VAL A 142 -13.12 -10.94 12.43
N TRP A 143 -13.45 -11.26 11.19
CA TRP A 143 -13.93 -10.29 10.21
C TRP A 143 -15.44 -10.02 10.31
N ILE A 144 -16.18 -11.00 10.80
CA ILE A 144 -17.64 -10.93 10.92
C ILE A 144 -18.04 -10.06 12.12
N GLU A 145 -17.25 -10.06 13.18
CA GLU A 145 -17.51 -9.23 14.38
C GLU A 145 -17.27 -7.72 14.15
N GLY A 146 -16.54 -7.35 13.10
CA GLY A 146 -16.29 -5.94 12.71
C GLY A 146 -17.38 -5.32 11.84
N PHE A 147 -18.31 -6.11 11.36
CA PHE A 147 -19.47 -5.69 10.58
C PHE A 147 -20.74 -5.77 11.42
#